data_6d0a48d0abb868af82bfc12a46588227
#
_entry.id   6d0a48d0abb868af82bfc12a46588227
#
_cell.length_a   1.000
_cell.length_b   1.000
_cell.length_c   1.000
_cell.angle_alpha   90.00
_cell.angle_beta   90.00
_cell.angle_gamma   90.00
#
_symmetry.space_group_name_H-M   'P 1'
#
loop_
_entity.id
_entity.type
_entity.pdbx_description
1 polymer ?
#
loop_
_entity_poly.entity_id
_entity_poly.type
_entity_poly.pdbx_seq_one_letter_code
_entity_poly.pdbx_strand_id
1 'polypeptide(L)'
;MSSTHPTTVTAPPGTPFIEVVRDVDAPRPLVFRAFTDPTLVTQWLGPRRYEMVLDHWDARTGGSWAYAHREGEEEYGFFGTFHSVVPDTRAVQTFEFAGAPGHVSLDEVTFEDLPGGGTRIVTRSVHQSVEARDAMVGSGMADGMSEGYDRLDELLASDVVA
;
A
#
# COMPACT_ATOMS: atom_id res chain seq x y z
N MET A 1 3.88 20.28 1.26
CA MET A 1 3.17 20.60 0.01
C MET A 1 1.94 19.72 -0.10
N SER A 2 0.83 20.31 -0.51
CA SER A 2 -0.34 19.51 -0.80
C SER A 2 -0.11 18.68 -2.08
N SER A 3 -0.65 17.47 -2.10
CA SER A 3 -0.58 16.60 -3.26
C SER A 3 -1.35 17.22 -4.44
N THR A 4 -0.81 17.07 -5.65
CA THR A 4 -1.47 17.49 -6.88
C THR A 4 -2.48 16.44 -7.38
N HIS A 5 -2.43 15.22 -6.83
CA HIS A 5 -3.29 14.12 -7.25
C HIS A 5 -4.12 13.60 -6.08
N PRO A 6 -5.41 13.35 -6.29
CA PRO A 6 -6.24 12.75 -5.24
C PRO A 6 -6.04 11.25 -5.16
N THR A 7 -6.35 10.70 -3.99
CA THR A 7 -6.53 9.25 -3.81
C THR A 7 -8.02 8.95 -3.94
N THR A 8 -8.37 8.06 -4.86
CA THR A 8 -9.77 7.67 -5.09
C THR A 8 -9.99 6.26 -4.56
N VAL A 9 -10.91 6.12 -3.61
CA VAL A 9 -11.28 4.83 -3.02
C VAL A 9 -12.69 4.48 -3.47
N THR A 10 -12.85 3.30 -4.08
CA THR A 10 -14.13 2.79 -4.55
C THR A 10 -14.42 1.46 -3.86
N ALA A 11 -15.54 1.41 -3.14
CA ALA A 11 -15.97 0.23 -2.39
C ALA A 11 -17.46 -0.03 -2.68
N PRO A 12 -17.79 -0.71 -3.81
CA PRO A 12 -19.19 -0.90 -4.21
C PRO A 12 -19.97 -1.66 -3.14
N PRO A 13 -21.14 -1.14 -2.71
CA PRO A 13 -21.93 -1.78 -1.66
C PRO A 13 -22.28 -3.23 -1.98
N GLY A 14 -22.24 -4.09 -0.95
CA GLY A 14 -22.60 -5.51 -1.10
C GLY A 14 -21.57 -6.36 -1.80
N THR A 15 -20.37 -5.82 -2.09
CA THR A 15 -19.28 -6.58 -2.70
C THR A 15 -18.11 -6.73 -1.73
N PRO A 16 -17.24 -7.74 -1.92
CA PRO A 16 -16.04 -7.90 -1.09
C PRO A 16 -14.84 -7.09 -1.59
N PHE A 17 -15.04 -6.16 -2.52
CA PHE A 17 -13.96 -5.46 -3.21
C PHE A 17 -13.72 -4.05 -2.69
N ILE A 18 -12.43 -3.64 -2.72
CA ILE A 18 -12.03 -2.23 -2.57
C ILE A 18 -11.02 -1.95 -3.68
N GLU A 19 -11.19 -0.81 -4.35
CA GLU A 19 -10.21 -0.33 -5.33
C GLU A 19 -9.69 1.04 -4.90
N VAL A 20 -8.37 1.22 -4.96
CA VAL A 20 -7.71 2.48 -4.66
C VAL A 20 -6.87 2.90 -5.86
N VAL A 21 -7.06 4.12 -6.33
CA VAL A 21 -6.31 4.68 -7.47
C VAL A 21 -5.59 5.94 -7.05
N ARG A 22 -4.31 6.03 -7.40
CA ARG A 22 -3.49 7.20 -7.16
C ARG A 22 -2.51 7.40 -8.31
N ASP A 23 -2.46 8.62 -8.85
CA ASP A 23 -1.46 9.01 -9.84
C ASP A 23 -0.28 9.68 -9.12
N VAL A 24 0.93 9.41 -9.58
CA VAL A 24 2.16 10.02 -9.05
C VAL A 24 3.05 10.49 -10.20
N ASP A 25 3.88 11.52 -9.94
CA ASP A 25 4.72 12.15 -10.97
C ASP A 25 6.13 11.54 -11.01
N ALA A 26 6.18 10.22 -11.17
CA ALA A 26 7.44 9.48 -11.28
C ALA A 26 7.26 8.28 -12.20
N PRO A 27 8.32 7.84 -12.89
CA PRO A 27 8.23 6.68 -13.79
C PRO A 27 8.09 5.37 -13.00
N ARG A 28 7.46 4.38 -13.63
CA ARG A 28 7.14 3.08 -13.01
C ARG A 28 8.32 2.42 -12.28
N PRO A 29 9.53 2.38 -12.83
CA PRO A 29 10.65 1.74 -12.11
C PRO A 29 10.94 2.36 -10.75
N LEU A 30 10.85 3.69 -10.62
CA LEU A 30 11.04 4.37 -9.33
C LEU A 30 9.90 4.11 -8.37
N VAL A 31 8.66 4.10 -8.86
CA VAL A 31 7.48 3.80 -8.04
C VAL A 31 7.53 2.36 -7.55
N PHE A 32 7.82 1.42 -8.43
CA PHE A 32 7.95 0.02 -8.07
C PHE A 32 9.04 -0.19 -7.02
N ARG A 33 10.18 0.48 -7.19
CA ARG A 33 11.27 0.42 -6.23
C ARG A 33 10.83 0.92 -4.85
N ALA A 34 10.05 2.01 -4.78
CA ALA A 34 9.55 2.53 -3.51
C ALA A 34 8.63 1.53 -2.79
N PHE A 35 7.94 0.65 -3.52
CA PHE A 35 7.10 -0.40 -2.97
C PHE A 35 7.88 -1.65 -2.53
N THR A 36 9.01 -1.93 -3.16
CA THR A 36 9.71 -3.20 -2.99
C THR A 36 11.01 -3.10 -2.18
N ASP A 37 11.63 -1.94 -2.15
CA ASP A 37 12.87 -1.73 -1.39
C ASP A 37 12.51 -1.48 0.08
N PRO A 38 12.99 -2.32 1.03
CA PRO A 38 12.66 -2.16 2.44
C PRO A 38 13.13 -0.83 3.03
N THR A 39 14.21 -0.24 2.52
CA THR A 39 14.68 1.05 3.02
C THR A 39 13.79 2.21 2.55
N LEU A 40 13.06 2.03 1.47
CA LEU A 40 12.15 3.05 0.93
C LEU A 40 10.74 2.89 1.47
N VAL A 41 10.21 1.66 1.55
CA VAL A 41 8.83 1.43 1.98
C VAL A 41 8.58 1.94 3.40
N THR A 42 9.56 1.87 4.29
CA THR A 42 9.44 2.39 5.65
C THR A 42 9.28 3.90 5.72
N GLN A 43 9.58 4.61 4.65
CA GLN A 43 9.55 6.07 4.63
C GLN A 43 8.20 6.64 4.21
N TRP A 44 7.29 5.81 3.70
CA TRP A 44 6.02 6.36 3.21
C TRP A 44 4.77 5.54 3.56
N LEU A 45 4.89 4.23 3.79
CA LEU A 45 3.72 3.37 3.97
C LEU A 45 3.00 3.69 5.29
N GLY A 46 1.74 4.12 5.16
CA GLY A 46 0.87 4.41 6.29
C GLY A 46 0.86 5.86 6.76
N PRO A 47 0.03 6.15 7.77
CA PRO A 47 -0.12 7.51 8.30
C PRO A 47 1.16 8.06 8.94
N ARG A 48 1.33 9.38 8.86
CA ARG A 48 2.52 10.07 9.39
C ARG A 48 2.73 9.89 10.88
N ARG A 49 1.65 9.74 11.63
CA ARG A 49 1.73 9.61 13.09
C ARG A 49 2.37 8.32 13.55
N TYR A 50 2.45 7.32 12.67
CA TYR A 50 3.04 6.03 13.02
C TYR A 50 4.46 5.93 12.50
N GLU A 51 5.34 5.42 13.36
CA GLU A 51 6.62 4.89 12.93
C GLU A 51 6.40 3.48 12.37
N MET A 52 6.92 3.20 11.18
CA MET A 52 6.89 1.86 10.61
C MET A 52 8.12 1.09 11.08
N VAL A 53 7.89 0.05 11.89
CA VAL A 53 8.93 -0.83 12.38
C VAL A 53 8.89 -2.11 11.57
N LEU A 54 9.91 -2.30 10.74
CA LEU A 54 9.96 -3.41 9.80
C LEU A 54 10.56 -4.65 10.46
N ASP A 55 9.85 -5.78 10.37
CA ASP A 55 10.39 -7.08 10.75
C ASP A 55 11.15 -7.69 9.57
N HIS A 56 10.47 -7.84 8.45
CA HIS A 56 11.08 -8.27 7.19
C HIS A 56 10.23 -7.80 6.00
N TRP A 57 10.87 -7.68 4.83
CA TRP A 57 10.22 -7.27 3.59
C TRP A 57 10.94 -7.89 2.41
N ASP A 58 10.52 -9.10 2.03
CA ASP A 58 11.11 -9.86 0.95
C ASP A 58 10.16 -9.82 -0.26
N ALA A 59 10.22 -8.72 -1.01
CA ALA A 59 9.27 -8.41 -2.09
C ALA A 59 9.64 -9.13 -3.38
N ARG A 60 9.48 -10.44 -3.37
CA ARG A 60 9.68 -11.34 -4.53
C ARG A 60 8.59 -12.40 -4.53
N THR A 61 8.37 -13.03 -5.67
CA THR A 61 7.44 -14.16 -5.76
C THR A 61 7.84 -15.24 -4.74
N GLY A 62 6.90 -15.57 -3.86
CA GLY A 62 7.11 -16.52 -2.78
C GLY A 62 7.74 -15.94 -1.51
N GLY A 63 8.04 -14.63 -1.49
CA GLY A 63 8.54 -13.95 -0.31
C GLY A 63 7.44 -13.60 0.68
N SER A 64 7.82 -12.97 1.79
CA SER A 64 6.87 -12.55 2.82
C SER A 64 7.27 -11.20 3.40
N TRP A 65 6.35 -10.63 4.17
CA TRP A 65 6.57 -9.33 4.80
C TRP A 65 5.84 -9.26 6.14
N ALA A 66 6.40 -8.48 7.06
CA ALA A 66 5.75 -8.16 8.32
C ALA A 66 6.30 -6.84 8.86
N TYR A 67 5.41 -6.01 9.38
CA TYR A 67 5.79 -4.76 10.03
C TYR A 67 4.78 -4.38 11.09
N ALA A 68 5.14 -3.38 11.90
CA ALA A 68 4.23 -2.77 12.85
C ALA A 68 4.20 -1.26 12.64
N HIS A 69 3.04 -0.66 12.86
CA HIS A 69 2.88 0.78 13.00
C HIS A 69 2.86 1.10 14.49
N ARG A 70 3.77 1.96 14.93
CA ARG A 70 3.94 2.30 16.34
C ARG A 70 3.71 3.79 16.57
N GLU A 71 2.96 4.10 17.64
CA GLU A 71 2.83 5.46 18.17
C GLU A 71 2.84 5.38 19.70
N GLY A 72 3.92 5.86 20.32
CA GLY A 72 4.09 5.72 21.77
C GLY A 72 4.17 4.24 22.19
N GLU A 73 3.25 3.84 23.06
CA GLU A 73 3.16 2.44 23.51
C GLU A 73 2.20 1.60 22.64
N GLU A 74 1.47 2.25 21.73
CA GLU A 74 0.56 1.56 20.84
C GLU A 74 1.31 0.98 19.65
N GLU A 75 0.98 -0.26 19.30
CA GLU A 75 1.61 -0.97 18.21
C GLU A 75 0.58 -1.84 17.48
N TYR A 76 0.53 -1.71 16.16
CA TYR A 76 -0.38 -2.46 15.31
C TYR A 76 0.43 -3.25 14.28
N GLY A 77 0.37 -4.58 14.35
CA GLY A 77 1.11 -5.48 13.48
C GLY A 77 0.35 -5.86 12.22
N PHE A 78 1.07 -5.95 11.11
CA PHE A 78 0.53 -6.37 9.81
C PHE A 78 1.51 -7.34 9.16
N PHE A 79 0.99 -8.32 8.44
CA PHE A 79 1.83 -9.30 7.78
C PHE A 79 1.13 -9.92 6.57
N GLY A 80 1.92 -10.54 5.72
CA GLY A 80 1.43 -11.22 4.54
C GLY A 80 2.51 -11.92 3.74
N THR A 81 2.11 -12.44 2.60
CA THR A 81 3.00 -13.12 1.66
C THR A 81 2.86 -12.48 0.27
N PHE A 82 3.96 -12.48 -0.49
CA PHE A 82 3.93 -12.10 -1.89
C PHE A 82 3.67 -13.34 -2.73
N HIS A 83 2.51 -13.40 -3.36
CA HIS A 83 2.17 -14.50 -4.24
C HIS A 83 2.96 -14.40 -5.55
N SER A 84 2.97 -13.21 -6.15
CA SER A 84 3.74 -12.95 -7.36
C SER A 84 4.18 -11.49 -7.42
N VAL A 85 5.41 -11.28 -7.89
CA VAL A 85 5.97 -9.95 -8.10
C VAL A 85 6.58 -9.92 -9.50
N VAL A 86 6.04 -9.05 -10.35
CA VAL A 86 6.53 -8.84 -11.71
C VAL A 86 7.13 -7.43 -11.77
N PRO A 87 8.46 -7.30 -12.00
CA PRO A 87 9.13 -6.01 -11.96
C PRO A 87 8.44 -4.92 -12.77
N ASP A 88 8.32 -3.75 -12.14
CA ASP A 88 7.76 -2.51 -12.71
C ASP A 88 6.29 -2.61 -13.15
N THR A 89 5.62 -3.74 -12.91
CA THR A 89 4.31 -4.02 -13.47
C THR A 89 3.25 -4.33 -12.42
N ARG A 90 3.52 -5.28 -11.52
CA ARG A 90 2.45 -5.82 -10.68
C ARG A 90 2.99 -6.58 -9.48
N ALA A 91 2.27 -6.52 -8.36
CA ALA A 91 2.48 -7.40 -7.22
C ALA A 91 1.13 -7.91 -6.72
N VAL A 92 1.07 -9.19 -6.38
CA VAL A 92 -0.09 -9.80 -5.72
C VAL A 92 0.36 -10.32 -4.37
N GLN A 93 -0.33 -9.90 -3.32
CA GLN A 93 0.05 -10.22 -1.95
C GLN A 93 -1.16 -10.43 -1.06
N THR A 94 -0.97 -11.13 0.04
CA THR A 94 -1.97 -11.21 1.09
C THR A 94 -1.73 -10.10 2.12
N PHE A 95 -2.77 -9.76 2.86
CA PHE A 95 -2.70 -8.77 3.94
C PHE A 95 -3.55 -9.24 5.10
N GLU A 96 -2.95 -9.26 6.29
CA GLU A 96 -3.64 -9.60 7.52
C GLU A 96 -3.20 -8.65 8.63
N PHE A 97 -4.19 -8.16 9.40
CA PHE A 97 -3.93 -7.37 10.60
C PHE A 97 -3.83 -8.32 11.79
N ALA A 98 -2.73 -8.24 12.55
CA ALA A 98 -2.49 -9.12 13.69
C ALA A 98 -3.54 -8.96 14.80
N GLY A 99 -4.18 -7.78 14.90
CA GLY A 99 -5.25 -7.52 15.86
C GLY A 99 -6.60 -8.13 15.49
N ALA A 100 -6.74 -8.65 14.28
CA ALA A 100 -7.96 -9.31 13.78
C ALA A 100 -7.56 -10.58 13.03
N PRO A 101 -7.01 -11.57 13.73
CA PRO A 101 -6.46 -12.77 13.08
C PRO A 101 -7.52 -13.56 12.33
N GLY A 102 -7.12 -14.16 11.21
CA GLY A 102 -7.99 -14.98 10.38
C GLY A 102 -8.76 -14.21 9.32
N HIS A 103 -8.64 -12.89 9.25
CA HIS A 103 -9.25 -12.06 8.21
C HIS A 103 -8.16 -11.63 7.21
N VAL A 104 -8.12 -12.30 6.07
CA VAL A 104 -7.08 -12.09 5.06
C VAL A 104 -7.70 -11.45 3.82
N SER A 105 -7.08 -10.39 3.31
CA SER A 105 -7.40 -9.88 1.99
C SER A 105 -6.32 -10.30 0.99
N LEU A 106 -6.73 -10.42 -0.27
CA LEU A 106 -5.82 -10.62 -1.39
C LEU A 106 -5.76 -9.30 -2.16
N ASP A 107 -4.57 -8.72 -2.21
CA ASP A 107 -4.36 -7.41 -2.79
C ASP A 107 -3.52 -7.52 -4.06
N GLU A 108 -3.95 -6.83 -5.11
CA GLU A 108 -3.17 -6.66 -6.32
C GLU A 108 -2.84 -5.19 -6.49
N VAL A 109 -1.57 -4.86 -6.64
CA VAL A 109 -1.15 -3.52 -7.04
C VAL A 109 -0.58 -3.57 -8.44
N THR A 110 -1.06 -2.69 -9.32
CA THR A 110 -0.54 -2.54 -10.68
C THR A 110 0.01 -1.14 -10.88
N PHE A 111 1.01 -1.03 -11.73
CA PHE A 111 1.70 0.21 -12.08
C PHE A 111 1.54 0.44 -13.57
N GLU A 112 0.86 1.53 -13.95
CA GLU A 112 0.52 1.83 -15.33
C GLU A 112 1.16 3.16 -15.73
N ASP A 113 1.72 3.21 -16.95
CA ASP A 113 2.29 4.46 -17.46
C ASP A 113 1.18 5.48 -17.74
N LEU A 114 1.43 6.72 -17.33
CA LEU A 114 0.59 7.86 -17.68
C LEU A 114 1.24 8.69 -18.80
N PRO A 115 0.44 9.37 -19.63
CA PRO A 115 0.99 10.38 -20.54
C PRO A 115 1.82 11.40 -19.75
N GLY A 116 3.01 11.70 -20.22
CA GLY A 116 3.90 12.65 -19.55
C GLY A 116 4.91 12.04 -18.59
N GLY A 117 4.90 10.70 -18.44
CA GLY A 117 5.95 10.00 -17.69
C GLY A 117 5.62 9.67 -16.24
N GLY A 118 4.42 9.99 -15.78
CA GLY A 118 3.94 9.59 -14.46
C GLY A 118 3.45 8.15 -14.42
N THR A 119 2.98 7.73 -13.26
CA THR A 119 2.49 6.37 -13.02
C THR A 119 1.13 6.41 -12.35
N ARG A 120 0.22 5.56 -12.80
CA ARG A 120 -1.03 5.27 -12.09
C ARG A 120 -0.85 4.00 -11.26
N ILE A 121 -1.08 4.13 -9.98
CA ILE A 121 -1.05 3.02 -9.02
C ILE A 121 -2.49 2.59 -8.78
N VAL A 122 -2.80 1.33 -9.09
CA VAL A 122 -4.14 0.78 -8.86
C VAL A 122 -3.99 -0.40 -7.91
N THR A 123 -4.65 -0.32 -6.77
CA THR A 123 -4.70 -1.43 -5.80
C THR A 123 -6.12 -1.97 -5.79
N ARG A 124 -6.25 -3.27 -6.02
CA ARG A 124 -7.52 -3.97 -5.92
C ARG A 124 -7.43 -5.01 -4.83
N SER A 125 -8.31 -4.91 -3.85
CA SER A 125 -8.37 -5.84 -2.72
C SER A 125 -9.64 -6.64 -2.77
N VAL A 126 -9.55 -7.95 -2.53
CA VAL A 126 -10.70 -8.80 -2.32
C VAL A 126 -10.64 -9.37 -0.90
N HIS A 127 -11.74 -9.19 -0.16
CA HIS A 127 -11.88 -9.66 1.21
C HIS A 127 -12.64 -10.99 1.22
N GLN A 128 -12.51 -11.74 2.30
CA GLN A 128 -13.14 -13.06 2.42
C GLN A 128 -14.65 -12.97 2.61
N SER A 129 -15.17 -11.81 3.01
CA SER A 129 -16.60 -11.57 3.17
C SER A 129 -16.90 -10.07 2.97
N VAL A 130 -18.19 -9.77 2.73
CA VAL A 130 -18.66 -8.39 2.66
C VAL A 130 -18.46 -7.70 4.02
N GLU A 131 -18.73 -8.42 5.12
CA GLU A 131 -18.56 -7.89 6.47
C GLU A 131 -17.10 -7.50 6.76
N ALA A 132 -16.15 -8.33 6.36
CA ALA A 132 -14.72 -8.03 6.53
C ALA A 132 -14.31 -6.81 5.69
N ARG A 133 -14.82 -6.71 4.46
CA ARG A 133 -14.61 -5.56 3.59
C ARG A 133 -15.17 -4.28 4.21
N ASP A 134 -16.38 -4.33 4.73
CA ASP A 134 -17.05 -3.18 5.36
C ASP A 134 -16.30 -2.74 6.62
N ALA A 135 -15.77 -3.68 7.39
CA ALA A 135 -14.94 -3.36 8.56
C ALA A 135 -13.66 -2.62 8.14
N MET A 136 -13.03 -3.03 7.05
CA MET A 136 -11.84 -2.35 6.53
C MET A 136 -12.17 -0.92 6.09
N VAL A 137 -13.24 -0.72 5.35
CA VAL A 137 -13.69 0.63 4.94
C VAL A 137 -13.97 1.50 6.17
N GLY A 138 -14.61 0.95 7.20
CA GLY A 138 -14.94 1.67 8.43
C GLY A 138 -13.75 1.93 9.35
N SER A 139 -12.59 1.35 9.07
CA SER A 139 -11.39 1.50 9.92
C SER A 139 -10.61 2.80 9.69
N GLY A 140 -11.00 3.61 8.70
CA GLY A 140 -10.25 4.81 8.32
C GLY A 140 -9.13 4.54 7.32
N MET A 141 -9.15 3.39 6.63
CA MET A 141 -8.10 2.99 5.68
C MET A 141 -7.92 4.00 4.54
N ALA A 142 -9.01 4.64 4.09
CA ALA A 142 -8.95 5.60 3.00
C ALA A 142 -8.05 6.79 3.35
N ASP A 143 -8.22 7.35 4.55
CA ASP A 143 -7.40 8.46 5.02
C ASP A 143 -5.95 8.03 5.22
N GLY A 144 -5.73 6.85 5.78
CA GLY A 144 -4.39 6.30 5.99
C GLY A 144 -3.64 6.08 4.68
N MET A 145 -4.32 5.54 3.67
CA MET A 145 -3.71 5.33 2.35
C MET A 145 -3.44 6.65 1.64
N SER A 146 -4.37 7.60 1.72
CA SER A 146 -4.19 8.92 1.12
C SER A 146 -2.96 9.62 1.72
N GLU A 147 -2.84 9.59 3.03
CA GLU A 147 -1.70 10.19 3.74
C GLU A 147 -0.38 9.47 3.38
N GLY A 148 -0.40 8.16 3.29
CA GLY A 148 0.75 7.38 2.84
C GLY A 148 1.17 7.74 1.41
N TYR A 149 0.22 7.88 0.51
CA TYR A 149 0.52 8.28 -0.87
C TYR A 149 1.04 9.73 -0.97
N ASP A 150 0.59 10.62 -0.09
CA ASP A 150 1.17 11.97 -0.03
C ASP A 150 2.64 11.90 0.41
N ARG A 151 2.96 11.02 1.35
CA ARG A 151 4.35 10.75 1.75
C ARG A 151 5.16 10.14 0.62
N LEU A 152 4.54 9.24 -0.16
CA LEU A 152 5.19 8.66 -1.33
C LEU A 152 5.54 9.74 -2.37
N ASP A 153 4.64 10.70 -2.61
CA ASP A 153 4.93 11.83 -3.49
C ASP A 153 6.17 12.61 -3.02
N GLU A 154 6.26 12.88 -1.73
CA GLU A 154 7.41 13.57 -1.14
C GLU A 154 8.70 12.76 -1.34
N LEU A 155 8.65 11.45 -1.11
CA LEU A 155 9.80 10.57 -1.28
C LEU A 155 10.25 10.52 -2.74
N LEU A 156 9.31 10.37 -3.68
CA LEU A 156 9.61 10.31 -5.12
C LEU A 156 10.19 11.63 -5.66
N ALA A 157 9.85 12.75 -5.04
CA ALA A 157 10.40 14.05 -5.39
C ALA A 157 11.78 14.31 -4.76
N SER A 158 12.23 13.45 -3.84
CA SER A 158 13.51 13.60 -3.13
C SER A 158 14.65 12.94 -3.89
N ASP A 159 15.90 13.25 -3.50
CA ASP A 159 17.09 12.65 -4.09
C ASP A 159 17.34 11.19 -3.66
N VAL A 160 16.58 10.71 -2.67
CA VAL A 160 16.75 9.36 -2.10
C VAL A 160 16.46 8.25 -3.11
N VAL A 161 15.54 8.49 -4.05
CA VAL A 161 15.13 7.51 -5.06
C VAL A 161 15.79 7.73 -6.42
N ALA A 162 16.48 8.83 -6.57
CA ALA A 162 17.11 9.19 -7.83
C ALA A 162 18.29 8.27 -8.21
#